data_66c7c63797dd4b136730673dd12a22c3
#
_entry.id   66c7c63797dd4b136730673dd12a22c3
#
_cell.length_a   1.000
_cell.length_b   1.000
_cell.length_c   1.000
_cell.angle_alpha   90.00
_cell.angle_beta   90.00
_cell.angle_gamma   90.00
#
_symmetry.space_group_name_H-M   'P 1'
#
loop_
_entity.id
_entity.type
_entity.pdbx_description
1 polymer ?
#
loop_
_entity_poly.entity_id
_entity_poly.type
_entity_poly.pdbx_seq_one_letter_code
_entity_poly.pdbx_strand_id
1 'polypeptide(L)'
;MAEQPVPEFSGTEPTESVAPVGARLDLPEAGAWKRVSPKYVMVEIVGTVIFLLIVCAAAGALWLLLDQVWAAWVGGLIALITLVSLAFEPRRVRSIGYQLRADDLLFRRGIMYQRFVSVPYGRMQLVDITRGPVARLLGLADLKFVTAAASSGVSIPGLAEADADALRDRLVELAESRRAGL
;
A
#
# COMPACT_ATOMS: atom_id res chain seq x y z
N MET A 1 42.52 -63.47 9.95
CA MET A 1 41.37 -62.93 9.26
C MET A 1 40.54 -62.29 10.36
N ALA A 2 40.81 -60.99 10.61
CA ALA A 2 40.25 -60.23 11.74
C ALA A 2 39.10 -59.37 11.22
N GLU A 3 37.94 -59.69 11.75
CA GLU A 3 36.68 -58.96 11.51
C GLU A 3 36.73 -57.59 12.24
N GLN A 4 36.72 -56.52 11.49
CA GLN A 4 36.64 -55.16 12.06
C GLN A 4 35.18 -54.86 12.41
N PRO A 5 34.87 -54.32 13.60
CA PRO A 5 33.51 -53.92 13.96
C PRO A 5 33.17 -52.63 13.23
N VAL A 6 31.94 -52.65 12.62
CA VAL A 6 31.32 -51.49 11.98
C VAL A 6 30.93 -50.46 13.07
N PRO A 7 31.25 -49.19 12.94
CA PRO A 7 30.82 -48.20 13.92
C PRO A 7 29.30 -47.97 13.80
N GLU A 8 28.61 -48.20 14.91
CA GLU A 8 27.19 -47.81 15.09
C GLU A 8 27.11 -46.26 15.03
N PHE A 9 26.52 -45.75 13.95
CA PHE A 9 26.12 -44.37 13.85
C PHE A 9 24.87 -44.15 14.72
N SER A 10 25.10 -43.87 16.01
CA SER A 10 24.08 -43.30 16.88
C SER A 10 23.92 -41.82 16.55
N GLY A 11 23.32 -41.52 15.40
CA GLY A 11 22.93 -40.19 14.98
C GLY A 11 21.54 -39.86 15.50
N THR A 12 21.47 -39.38 16.74
CA THR A 12 20.36 -38.54 17.16
C THR A 12 20.53 -37.18 16.46
N GLU A 13 20.10 -37.09 15.20
CA GLU A 13 19.88 -35.81 14.58
C GLU A 13 18.83 -35.07 15.42
N PRO A 14 19.11 -33.84 15.88
CA PRO A 14 18.08 -33.01 16.43
C PRO A 14 17.12 -32.73 15.26
N THR A 15 15.92 -33.29 15.37
CA THR A 15 14.80 -32.95 14.49
C THR A 15 14.61 -31.45 14.57
N GLU A 16 15.26 -30.73 13.65
CA GLU A 16 15.00 -29.31 13.44
C GLU A 16 13.51 -29.20 13.15
N SER A 17 12.75 -28.83 14.16
CA SER A 17 11.32 -28.62 14.08
C SER A 17 11.09 -27.54 13.03
N VAL A 18 10.88 -27.97 11.79
CA VAL A 18 10.44 -27.08 10.72
C VAL A 18 9.10 -26.52 11.17
N ALA A 19 9.12 -25.31 11.69
CA ALA A 19 7.92 -24.60 12.10
C ALA A 19 6.92 -24.63 10.93
N PRO A 20 5.66 -24.99 11.17
CA PRO A 20 4.66 -25.10 10.12
C PRO A 20 4.60 -23.79 9.32
N VAL A 21 4.51 -23.92 8.00
CA VAL A 21 4.49 -22.78 7.05
C VAL A 21 3.45 -21.71 7.45
N GLY A 22 2.40 -22.11 8.18
CA GLY A 22 1.40 -21.21 8.77
C GLY A 22 1.94 -20.32 9.90
N ALA A 23 2.94 -20.77 10.68
CA ALA A 23 3.52 -19.99 11.78
C ALA A 23 4.33 -18.76 11.30
N ARG A 24 4.69 -18.72 10.01
CA ARG A 24 5.30 -17.52 9.41
C ARG A 24 4.29 -16.40 9.12
N LEU A 25 3.00 -16.70 9.16
CA LEU A 25 1.92 -15.71 9.02
C LEU A 25 1.43 -15.22 10.40
N ASP A 26 1.66 -15.98 11.45
CA ASP A 26 1.53 -15.52 12.83
C ASP A 26 2.73 -14.64 13.16
N LEU A 27 2.66 -13.41 12.68
CA LEU A 27 3.68 -12.40 12.92
C LEU A 27 3.72 -12.06 14.39
N PRO A 28 4.82 -12.38 15.13
CA PRO A 28 4.92 -11.99 16.51
C PRO A 28 4.85 -10.47 16.57
N GLU A 29 3.97 -9.96 17.38
CA GLU A 29 3.83 -8.63 18.00
C GLU A 29 4.79 -7.50 17.54
N ALA A 30 5.07 -7.43 16.25
CA ALA A 30 5.73 -6.29 15.65
C ALA A 30 4.66 -5.25 15.36
N GLY A 31 4.59 -4.23 16.17
CA GLY A 31 3.85 -2.99 16.01
C GLY A 31 2.41 -3.10 15.53
N ALA A 32 1.48 -2.45 16.20
CA ALA A 32 0.08 -2.39 15.77
C ALA A 32 -0.03 -1.86 14.32
N TRP A 33 -0.91 -2.44 13.53
CA TRP A 33 -1.26 -1.92 12.21
C TRP A 33 -1.72 -0.47 12.32
N LYS A 34 -0.98 0.43 11.71
CA LYS A 34 -1.38 1.83 11.57
C LYS A 34 -2.23 1.98 10.32
N ARG A 35 -3.33 2.72 10.44
CA ARG A 35 -4.24 3.02 9.34
C ARG A 35 -3.97 4.42 8.83
N VAL A 36 -4.29 4.66 7.57
CA VAL A 36 -4.30 6.00 6.98
C VAL A 36 -5.40 6.86 7.59
N SER A 37 -5.27 8.18 7.49
CA SER A 37 -6.24 9.12 8.04
C SER A 37 -7.65 8.90 7.44
N PRO A 38 -8.72 8.89 8.25
CA PRO A 38 -10.08 8.81 7.74
C PRO A 38 -10.45 10.00 6.83
N LYS A 39 -9.78 11.13 6.97
CA LYS A 39 -9.95 12.31 6.10
C LYS A 39 -9.55 12.03 4.64
N TYR A 40 -8.73 11.00 4.39
CA TYR A 40 -8.34 10.63 3.04
C TYR A 40 -9.55 10.19 2.18
N VAL A 41 -10.61 9.68 2.80
CA VAL A 41 -11.88 9.40 2.11
C VAL A 41 -12.42 10.66 1.42
N MET A 42 -12.28 11.83 2.05
CA MET A 42 -12.72 13.10 1.44
C MET A 42 -11.89 13.46 0.20
N VAL A 43 -10.58 13.18 0.20
CA VAL A 43 -9.73 13.41 -0.98
C VAL A 43 -10.21 12.59 -2.16
N GLU A 44 -10.48 11.30 -1.93
CA GLU A 44 -10.98 10.38 -2.96
C GLU A 44 -12.38 10.79 -3.45
N ILE A 45 -13.28 11.14 -2.53
CA ILE A 45 -14.64 11.62 -2.88
C ILE A 45 -14.56 12.87 -3.73
N VAL A 46 -13.79 13.88 -3.33
CA VAL A 46 -13.65 15.14 -4.09
C VAL A 46 -13.08 14.85 -5.48
N GLY A 47 -12.05 14.03 -5.60
CA GLY A 47 -11.50 13.62 -6.90
C GLY A 47 -12.53 12.93 -7.78
N THR A 48 -13.30 12.00 -7.22
CA THR A 48 -14.35 11.27 -7.93
C THR A 48 -15.51 12.19 -8.36
N VAL A 49 -15.91 13.14 -7.50
CA VAL A 49 -16.96 14.11 -7.84
C VAL A 49 -16.50 15.05 -8.94
N ILE A 50 -15.26 15.55 -8.89
CA ILE A 50 -14.70 16.38 -9.97
C ILE A 50 -14.69 15.60 -11.29
N PHE A 51 -14.22 14.36 -11.27
CA PHE A 51 -14.23 13.50 -12.45
C PHE A 51 -15.64 13.31 -13.01
N LEU A 52 -16.62 13.05 -12.14
CA LEU A 52 -18.03 12.89 -12.53
C LEU A 52 -18.59 14.16 -13.19
N LEU A 53 -18.29 15.34 -12.62
CA LEU A 53 -18.72 16.63 -13.20
C LEU A 53 -18.11 16.83 -14.58
N ILE A 54 -16.84 16.51 -14.78
CA ILE A 54 -16.18 16.61 -16.09
C ILE A 54 -16.84 15.69 -17.10
N VAL A 55 -17.09 14.44 -16.74
CA VAL A 55 -17.77 13.46 -17.63
C VAL A 55 -19.17 13.93 -17.99
N CYS A 56 -19.96 14.40 -17.02
CA CYS A 56 -21.31 14.91 -17.27
C CYS A 56 -21.30 16.16 -18.16
N ALA A 57 -20.35 17.08 -17.91
CA ALA A 57 -20.20 18.29 -18.73
C ALA A 57 -19.80 17.96 -20.18
N ALA A 58 -18.83 17.04 -20.35
CA ALA A 58 -18.40 16.60 -21.67
C ALA A 58 -19.52 15.87 -22.43
N ALA A 59 -20.21 14.93 -21.78
CA ALA A 59 -21.33 14.21 -22.39
C ALA A 59 -22.49 15.16 -22.76
N GLY A 60 -22.81 16.12 -21.88
CA GLY A 60 -23.82 17.13 -22.12
C GLY A 60 -23.43 18.07 -23.27
N ALA A 61 -22.19 18.51 -23.34
CA ALA A 61 -21.71 19.34 -24.44
C ALA A 61 -21.77 18.62 -25.80
N LEU A 62 -21.36 17.34 -25.85
CA LEU A 62 -21.44 16.55 -27.08
C LEU A 62 -22.92 16.36 -27.52
N TRP A 63 -23.80 16.15 -26.58
CA TRP A 63 -25.22 15.98 -26.89
C TRP A 63 -25.87 17.28 -27.35
N LEU A 64 -25.68 18.38 -26.61
CA LEU A 64 -26.36 19.65 -26.89
C LEU A 64 -25.76 20.44 -28.06
N LEU A 65 -24.41 20.38 -28.24
CA LEU A 65 -23.71 21.20 -29.25
C LEU A 65 -23.47 20.45 -30.55
N LEU A 66 -23.28 19.12 -30.51
CA LEU A 66 -22.98 18.29 -31.68
C LEU A 66 -24.07 17.28 -32.01
N ASP A 67 -25.21 17.33 -31.29
CA ASP A 67 -26.37 16.44 -31.49
C ASP A 67 -26.04 14.93 -31.40
N GLN A 68 -25.01 14.60 -30.59
CA GLN A 68 -24.49 13.24 -30.47
C GLN A 68 -25.24 12.50 -29.34
N VAL A 69 -26.38 11.91 -29.62
CA VAL A 69 -27.24 11.21 -28.65
C VAL A 69 -26.51 10.04 -27.94
N TRP A 70 -25.62 9.34 -28.65
CA TRP A 70 -24.84 8.25 -28.04
C TRP A 70 -23.97 8.70 -26.87
N ALA A 71 -23.51 9.97 -26.89
CA ALA A 71 -22.68 10.53 -25.81
C ALA A 71 -23.43 10.59 -24.48
N ALA A 72 -24.73 10.84 -24.50
CA ALA A 72 -25.56 10.83 -23.29
C ALA A 72 -25.64 9.42 -22.68
N TRP A 73 -25.78 8.37 -23.51
CA TRP A 73 -25.80 6.99 -23.01
C TRP A 73 -24.47 6.56 -22.44
N VAL A 74 -23.36 6.83 -23.13
CA VAL A 74 -22.00 6.50 -22.66
C VAL A 74 -21.67 7.31 -21.41
N GLY A 75 -21.95 8.61 -21.40
CA GLY A 75 -21.74 9.46 -20.23
C GLY A 75 -22.57 9.01 -19.02
N GLY A 76 -23.82 8.64 -19.23
CA GLY A 76 -24.70 8.09 -18.20
C GLY A 76 -24.18 6.77 -17.62
N LEU A 77 -23.68 5.87 -18.47
CA LEU A 77 -23.09 4.61 -18.03
C LEU A 77 -21.82 4.84 -17.19
N ILE A 78 -20.92 5.73 -17.65
CA ILE A 78 -19.71 6.09 -16.89
C ILE A 78 -20.09 6.72 -15.55
N ALA A 79 -21.07 7.63 -15.55
CA ALA A 79 -21.55 8.26 -14.32
C ALA A 79 -22.11 7.22 -13.32
N LEU A 80 -22.88 6.25 -13.80
CA LEU A 80 -23.43 5.18 -12.97
C LEU A 80 -22.32 4.33 -12.35
N ILE A 81 -21.31 3.90 -13.15
CA ILE A 81 -20.17 3.13 -12.67
C ILE A 81 -19.38 3.93 -11.62
N THR A 82 -19.19 5.23 -11.87
CA THR A 82 -18.48 6.12 -10.94
C THR A 82 -19.24 6.29 -9.62
N LEU A 83 -20.57 6.44 -9.66
CA LEU A 83 -21.39 6.50 -8.45
C LEU A 83 -21.35 5.21 -7.63
N VAL A 84 -21.40 4.06 -8.30
CA VAL A 84 -21.24 2.76 -7.63
C VAL A 84 -19.85 2.66 -7.00
N SER A 85 -18.79 3.06 -7.69
CA SER A 85 -17.42 3.07 -7.16
C SER A 85 -17.29 3.95 -5.93
N LEU A 86 -17.95 5.12 -5.92
CA LEU A 86 -17.97 6.07 -4.80
C LEU A 86 -18.51 5.42 -3.51
N ALA A 87 -19.50 4.55 -3.60
CA ALA A 87 -20.03 3.83 -2.45
C ALA A 87 -19.01 2.88 -1.79
N PHE A 88 -18.00 2.42 -2.55
CA PHE A 88 -16.95 1.54 -2.05
C PHE A 88 -15.70 2.28 -1.56
N GLU A 89 -15.54 3.58 -1.84
CA GLU A 89 -14.37 4.36 -1.43
C GLU A 89 -14.10 4.31 0.09
N PRO A 90 -15.09 4.47 0.99
CA PRO A 90 -14.82 4.40 2.42
C PRO A 90 -14.26 3.04 2.87
N ARG A 91 -14.73 1.95 2.25
CA ARG A 91 -14.22 0.60 2.52
C ARG A 91 -12.81 0.41 1.99
N ARG A 92 -12.52 0.96 0.82
CA ARG A 92 -11.21 0.93 0.17
C ARG A 92 -10.16 1.65 1.03
N VAL A 93 -10.45 2.85 1.49
CA VAL A 93 -9.54 3.62 2.34
C VAL A 93 -9.28 2.90 3.67
N ARG A 94 -10.32 2.34 4.31
CA ARG A 94 -10.18 1.59 5.57
C ARG A 94 -9.36 0.30 5.43
N SER A 95 -9.23 -0.23 4.21
CA SER A 95 -8.43 -1.44 3.95
C SER A 95 -6.93 -1.14 3.85
N ILE A 96 -6.54 0.14 3.74
CA ILE A 96 -5.14 0.57 3.66
C ILE A 96 -4.54 0.59 5.07
N GLY A 97 -3.43 -0.11 5.23
CA GLY A 97 -2.70 -0.12 6.48
C GLY A 97 -1.21 -0.36 6.25
N TYR A 98 -0.40 0.08 7.19
CA TYR A 98 1.04 -0.14 7.19
C TYR A 98 1.53 -0.54 8.57
N GLN A 99 2.65 -1.23 8.61
CA GLN A 99 3.29 -1.70 9.84
C GLN A 99 4.79 -1.64 9.67
N LEU A 100 5.46 -1.01 10.65
CA LEU A 100 6.93 -1.02 10.73
C LEU A 100 7.35 -2.27 11.51
N ARG A 101 8.25 -3.05 10.93
CA ARG A 101 8.91 -4.18 11.56
C ARG A 101 10.39 -3.86 11.81
N ALA A 102 11.13 -4.81 12.38
CA ALA A 102 12.55 -4.64 12.65
C ALA A 102 13.36 -4.40 11.37
N ASP A 103 13.06 -5.12 10.28
CA ASP A 103 13.87 -5.16 9.06
C ASP A 103 13.15 -4.63 7.82
N ASP A 104 11.82 -4.52 7.86
CA ASP A 104 11.00 -4.14 6.71
C ASP A 104 9.78 -3.30 7.10
N LEU A 105 9.27 -2.55 6.12
CA LEU A 105 7.95 -1.92 6.15
C LEU A 105 6.96 -2.84 5.44
N LEU A 106 5.93 -3.25 6.15
CA LEU A 106 4.83 -3.99 5.55
C LEU A 106 3.67 -3.05 5.22
N PHE A 107 3.22 -3.07 3.97
CA PHE A 107 2.09 -2.29 3.48
C PHE A 107 1.00 -3.21 2.97
N ARG A 108 -0.25 -2.90 3.34
CA ARG A 108 -1.45 -3.64 2.92
C ARG A 108 -2.44 -2.71 2.25
N ARG A 109 -2.99 -3.15 1.13
CA ARG A 109 -4.06 -2.45 0.41
C ARG A 109 -5.00 -3.45 -0.28
N GLY A 110 -6.29 -3.12 -0.33
CA GLY A 110 -7.31 -3.81 -1.12
C GLY A 110 -8.41 -4.46 -0.27
N ILE A 111 -9.64 -4.49 -0.83
CA ILE A 111 -10.83 -5.07 -0.20
C ILE A 111 -11.01 -6.52 -0.67
N MET A 112 -11.16 -6.74 -1.98
CA MET A 112 -11.36 -8.07 -2.58
C MET A 112 -10.02 -8.77 -2.83
N TYR A 113 -9.07 -8.05 -3.44
CA TYR A 113 -7.71 -8.53 -3.69
C TYR A 113 -6.77 -7.81 -2.72
N GLN A 114 -6.42 -8.48 -1.63
CA GLN A 114 -5.46 -7.94 -0.67
C GLN A 114 -4.05 -8.08 -1.23
N ARG A 115 -3.38 -6.95 -1.41
CA ARG A 115 -1.97 -6.90 -1.79
C ARG A 115 -1.15 -6.53 -0.55
N PHE A 116 -0.23 -7.41 -0.21
CA PHE A 116 0.79 -7.18 0.81
C PHE A 116 2.11 -6.90 0.10
N VAL A 117 2.77 -5.84 0.51
CA VAL A 117 4.10 -5.48 -0.01
C VAL A 117 5.01 -5.28 1.18
N SER A 118 6.09 -6.04 1.24
CA SER A 118 7.17 -5.86 2.21
C SER A 118 8.31 -5.11 1.52
N VAL A 119 8.78 -4.06 2.15
CA VAL A 119 9.89 -3.23 1.65
C VAL A 119 11.01 -3.23 2.68
N PRO A 120 12.11 -3.99 2.45
CA PRO A 120 13.27 -3.97 3.32
C PRO A 120 13.93 -2.60 3.36
N TYR A 121 14.27 -2.09 4.55
CA TYR A 121 14.84 -0.75 4.71
C TYR A 121 16.14 -0.56 3.93
N GLY A 122 17.00 -1.57 3.88
CA GLY A 122 18.27 -1.50 3.12
C GLY A 122 18.12 -1.37 1.59
N ARG A 123 16.93 -1.62 1.05
CA ARG A 123 16.63 -1.47 -0.38
C ARG A 123 15.89 -0.17 -0.73
N MET A 124 15.54 0.64 0.27
CA MET A 124 14.93 1.95 0.04
C MET A 124 15.96 2.93 -0.49
N GLN A 125 15.66 3.57 -1.62
CA GLN A 125 16.56 4.54 -2.26
C GLN A 125 16.10 5.98 -2.07
N LEU A 126 14.78 6.20 -2.14
CA LEU A 126 14.18 7.52 -2.02
C LEU A 126 12.90 7.40 -1.23
N VAL A 127 12.73 8.29 -0.26
CA VAL A 127 11.48 8.48 0.49
C VAL A 127 11.03 9.90 0.21
N ASP A 128 9.92 10.05 -0.52
CA ASP A 128 9.40 11.35 -0.95
C ASP A 128 8.00 11.58 -0.40
N ILE A 129 7.71 12.84 -0.05
CA ILE A 129 6.40 13.27 0.44
C ILE A 129 5.74 14.13 -0.63
N THR A 130 4.60 13.66 -1.11
CA THR A 130 3.80 14.39 -2.10
C THR A 130 2.52 14.90 -1.45
N ARG A 131 2.14 16.14 -1.75
CA ARG A 131 0.93 16.78 -1.23
C ARG A 131 0.11 17.34 -2.38
N GLY A 132 -1.00 16.68 -2.69
CA GLY A 132 -1.98 17.20 -3.65
C GLY A 132 -2.74 18.42 -3.10
N PRO A 133 -3.41 19.21 -3.96
CA PRO A 133 -4.10 20.44 -3.53
C PRO A 133 -5.18 20.16 -2.48
N VAL A 134 -6.02 19.14 -2.68
CA VAL A 134 -7.08 18.75 -1.72
C VAL A 134 -6.48 18.14 -0.46
N ALA A 135 -5.44 17.31 -0.59
CA ALA A 135 -4.74 16.70 0.54
C ALA A 135 -4.12 17.78 1.44
N ARG A 136 -3.49 18.83 0.85
CA ARG A 136 -2.92 19.97 1.58
C ARG A 136 -3.97 20.71 2.41
N LEU A 137 -5.15 20.97 1.86
CA LEU A 137 -6.24 21.63 2.59
C LEU A 137 -6.75 20.82 3.79
N LEU A 138 -6.61 19.50 3.74
CA LEU A 138 -7.02 18.58 4.81
C LEU A 138 -5.88 18.21 5.76
N GLY A 139 -4.67 18.76 5.56
CA GLY A 139 -3.48 18.42 6.34
C GLY A 139 -3.00 16.99 6.10
N LEU A 140 -3.10 16.50 4.87
CA LEU A 140 -2.72 15.15 4.48
C LEU A 140 -1.53 15.17 3.51
N ALA A 141 -0.75 14.08 3.55
CA ALA A 141 0.36 13.84 2.66
C ALA A 141 0.42 12.36 2.24
N ASP A 142 0.98 12.13 1.06
CA ASP A 142 1.26 10.80 0.53
C ASP A 142 2.76 10.53 0.62
N LEU A 143 3.14 9.41 1.20
CA LEU A 143 4.53 9.00 1.33
C LEU A 143 4.85 7.97 0.24
N LYS A 144 5.82 8.26 -0.62
CA LYS A 144 6.27 7.39 -1.71
C LYS A 144 7.65 6.84 -1.43
N PHE A 145 7.83 5.56 -1.70
CA PHE A 145 9.14 4.90 -1.62
C PHE A 145 9.55 4.42 -3.00
N VAL A 146 10.80 4.68 -3.36
CA VAL A 146 11.42 4.10 -4.54
C VAL A 146 12.42 3.06 -4.06
N THR A 147 12.32 1.85 -4.60
CA THR A 147 13.27 0.76 -4.33
C THR A 147 14.16 0.54 -5.54
N ALA A 148 15.30 -0.12 -5.35
CA ALA A 148 16.25 -0.44 -6.43
C ALA A 148 15.60 -1.26 -7.58
N ALA A 149 14.53 -2.00 -7.30
CA ALA A 149 13.70 -2.64 -8.33
C ALA A 149 12.68 -1.60 -8.85
N ALA A 150 13.13 -0.70 -9.71
CA ALA A 150 12.48 0.54 -10.18
C ALA A 150 11.02 0.43 -10.70
N SER A 151 10.46 -0.76 -10.84
CA SER A 151 9.07 -0.98 -11.31
C SER A 151 8.01 -0.94 -10.20
N SER A 152 8.40 -0.83 -8.93
CA SER A 152 7.49 -0.97 -7.80
C SER A 152 7.63 0.16 -6.79
N GLY A 153 7.32 1.38 -7.20
CA GLY A 153 7.10 2.46 -6.24
C GLY A 153 5.92 2.07 -5.32
N VAL A 154 6.16 1.98 -4.01
CA VAL A 154 5.11 1.82 -3.01
C VAL A 154 4.73 3.19 -2.49
N SER A 155 3.44 3.49 -2.44
CA SER A 155 2.93 4.74 -1.87
C SER A 155 1.95 4.44 -0.76
N ILE A 156 2.13 5.08 0.39
CA ILE A 156 1.15 5.14 1.49
C ILE A 156 0.42 6.46 1.35
N PRO A 157 -0.83 6.47 0.86
CA PRO A 157 -1.59 7.69 0.70
C PRO A 157 -2.26 8.13 2.00
N GLY A 158 -2.60 9.42 2.09
CA GLY A 158 -3.51 9.94 3.10
C GLY A 158 -3.03 9.85 4.55
N LEU A 159 -1.73 9.98 4.79
CA LEU A 159 -1.19 10.16 6.13
C LEU A 159 -1.47 11.59 6.63
N ALA A 160 -1.67 11.77 7.94
CA ALA A 160 -1.60 13.11 8.49
C ALA A 160 -0.19 13.68 8.28
N GLU A 161 -0.08 14.99 8.01
CA GLU A 161 1.19 15.64 7.65
C GLU A 161 2.30 15.36 8.68
N ALA A 162 1.98 15.52 9.97
CA ALA A 162 2.92 15.24 11.05
C ALA A 162 3.35 13.75 11.10
N ASP A 163 2.41 12.84 10.82
CA ASP A 163 2.71 11.40 10.78
C ASP A 163 3.57 11.04 9.57
N ALA A 164 3.36 11.70 8.43
CA ALA A 164 4.15 11.49 7.22
C ALA A 164 5.59 11.95 7.39
N ASP A 165 5.80 13.13 8.00
CA ASP A 165 7.14 13.66 8.30
C ASP A 165 7.88 12.77 9.30
N ALA A 166 7.23 12.40 10.42
CA ALA A 166 7.80 11.50 11.42
C ALA A 166 8.12 10.11 10.85
N LEU A 167 7.24 9.59 9.99
CA LEU A 167 7.46 8.29 9.33
C LEU A 167 8.63 8.35 8.35
N ARG A 168 8.75 9.43 7.56
CA ARG A 168 9.87 9.65 6.64
C ARG A 168 11.19 9.65 7.41
N ASP A 169 11.29 10.47 8.45
CA ASP A 169 12.53 10.61 9.21
C ASP A 169 12.93 9.29 9.85
N ARG A 170 11.96 8.53 10.37
CA ARG A 170 12.21 7.20 10.93
C ARG A 170 12.68 6.19 9.88
N LEU A 171 12.12 6.23 8.67
CA LEU A 171 12.52 5.33 7.58
C LEU A 171 13.91 5.65 7.05
N VAL A 172 14.28 6.93 6.97
CA VAL A 172 15.62 7.38 6.59
C VAL A 172 16.66 6.88 7.62
N GLU A 173 16.39 7.09 8.91
CA GLU A 173 17.24 6.61 10.01
C GLU A 173 17.46 5.09 9.94
N LEU A 174 16.37 4.31 9.74
CA LEU A 174 16.46 2.86 9.62
C LEU A 174 17.20 2.41 8.35
N ALA A 175 17.00 3.11 7.24
CA ALA A 175 17.70 2.80 5.99
C ALA A 175 19.20 3.07 6.09
N GLU A 176 19.60 4.17 6.73
CA GLU A 176 21.02 4.52 6.96
C GLU A 176 21.69 3.55 7.92
N SER A 177 21.05 3.20 9.04
CA SER A 177 21.59 2.25 10.02
C SER A 177 21.84 0.87 9.41
N ARG A 178 20.97 0.42 8.49
CA ARG A 178 21.13 -0.87 7.80
C ARG A 178 22.17 -0.84 6.69
N ARG A 179 22.45 0.33 6.10
CA ARG A 179 23.57 0.48 5.14
C ARG A 179 24.92 0.52 5.83
N ALA A 180 24.99 1.14 7.01
CA ALA A 180 26.22 1.24 7.79
C ALA A 180 26.61 -0.10 8.48
N GLY A 181 25.66 -1.02 8.64
CA GLY A 181 25.90 -2.34 9.25
C GLY A 181 26.26 -3.47 8.28
N LEU A 182 26.39 -3.15 6.99
CA LEU A 182 26.90 -4.04 5.93
C LEU A 182 28.35 -3.69 5.61
#